data_e1589f393ce337c992a3d8bc590b429f
#
_entry.id   e1589f393ce337c992a3d8bc590b429f
#
_cell.length_a   1.000
_cell.length_b   1.000
_cell.length_c   1.000
_cell.angle_alpha   90.00
_cell.angle_beta   90.00
_cell.angle_gamma   90.00
#
_symmetry.space_group_name_H-M   'P 1'
#
loop_
_entity.id
_entity.type
_entity.pdbx_description
1 polymer ?
#
loop_
_entity_poly.entity_id
_entity_poly.type
_entity_poly.pdbx_seq_one_letter_code
_entity_poly.pdbx_strand_id
1 'polypeptide(L)'
;MNEFEKAIREDEPDELIERIKTSHDVKRVVSWPGKPDIQIEIRLLSLSEARKAKVDNQLEFKKDGIAVEWYNAADYREQEAAHGMWRAFYNPDTGKRIFRSAEHLRSFCTPDELKKLCDEYNAFAESCDPSIDELSDESIEMLIDTLKKTPDQVQSKVVSLNTAWKLVRTLVARLQA
;
A
#
# COMPACT_ATOMS: atom_id res chain seq x y z
N MET A 1 -41.79 6.30 -8.41
CA MET A 1 -40.38 6.66 -8.09
C MET A 1 -40.31 6.70 -6.60
N ASN A 2 -39.61 5.73 -6.00
CA ASN A 2 -39.63 5.44 -4.56
C ASN A 2 -38.75 6.49 -3.85
N GLU A 3 -39.13 6.93 -2.63
CA GLU A 3 -38.35 7.90 -1.83
C GLU A 3 -36.89 7.44 -1.62
N PHE A 4 -36.65 6.13 -1.68
CA PHE A 4 -35.33 5.53 -1.62
C PHE A 4 -34.46 5.84 -2.87
N GLU A 5 -35.07 5.91 -4.07
CA GLU A 5 -34.38 6.29 -5.31
C GLU A 5 -34.09 7.79 -5.40
N LYS A 6 -34.83 8.61 -4.65
CA LYS A 6 -34.63 10.05 -4.56
C LYS A 6 -33.46 10.39 -3.62
N ALA A 7 -33.34 9.66 -2.50
CA ALA A 7 -32.23 9.82 -1.56
C ALA A 7 -30.86 9.46 -2.16
N ILE A 8 -30.80 8.52 -3.12
CA ILE A 8 -29.53 8.13 -3.79
C ILE A 8 -29.09 9.17 -4.84
N ARG A 9 -29.95 10.09 -5.25
CA ARG A 9 -29.65 11.10 -6.30
C ARG A 9 -29.31 12.49 -5.76
N GLU A 10 -29.50 12.73 -4.48
CA GLU A 10 -29.25 14.04 -3.86
C GLU A 10 -27.94 14.11 -3.07
N ASP A 11 -27.17 13.02 -3.03
CA ASP A 11 -25.82 13.11 -2.49
C ASP A 11 -24.95 13.88 -3.49
N GLU A 12 -24.67 15.13 -3.20
CA GLU A 12 -23.52 15.86 -3.73
C GLU A 12 -22.30 14.92 -3.67
N PRO A 13 -21.38 14.94 -4.65
CA PRO A 13 -20.19 14.09 -4.62
C PRO A 13 -19.51 14.30 -3.29
N ASP A 14 -19.68 13.34 -2.46
CA ASP A 14 -19.56 13.37 -1.03
C ASP A 14 -18.20 14.00 -0.69
N GLU A 15 -18.21 15.02 0.15
CA GLU A 15 -17.01 15.62 0.77
C GLU A 15 -16.07 14.53 1.27
N LEU A 16 -16.62 13.37 1.65
CA LEU A 16 -15.91 12.14 1.99
C LEU A 16 -15.16 11.54 0.78
N ILE A 17 -15.78 11.48 -0.41
CA ILE A 17 -15.12 10.98 -1.62
C ILE A 17 -13.98 11.91 -2.05
N GLU A 18 -14.17 13.22 -1.95
CA GLU A 18 -13.09 14.19 -2.21
C GLU A 18 -11.96 14.05 -1.16
N ARG A 19 -12.28 13.85 0.11
CA ARG A 19 -11.29 13.57 1.15
C ARG A 19 -10.58 12.23 0.94
N ILE A 20 -11.28 11.19 0.46
CA ILE A 20 -10.67 9.92 0.09
C ILE A 20 -9.75 10.09 -1.13
N LYS A 21 -10.16 10.87 -2.14
CA LYS A 21 -9.31 11.16 -3.30
C LYS A 21 -8.04 11.93 -2.90
N THR A 22 -8.16 12.92 -2.02
CA THR A 22 -7.00 13.68 -1.51
C THR A 22 -6.08 12.83 -0.65
N SER A 23 -6.57 11.74 -0.03
CA SER A 23 -5.70 10.79 0.67
C SER A 23 -4.80 9.97 -0.27
N HIS A 24 -5.14 9.88 -1.57
CA HIS A 24 -4.25 9.30 -2.60
C HIS A 24 -3.13 10.25 -3.05
N ASP A 25 -3.17 11.52 -2.65
CA ASP A 25 -2.11 12.50 -2.93
C ASP A 25 -0.95 12.42 -1.92
N VAL A 26 -0.96 11.40 -1.06
CA VAL A 26 0.15 11.16 -0.14
C VAL A 26 1.38 10.75 -0.94
N LYS A 27 2.44 11.54 -0.78
CA LYS A 27 3.68 11.40 -1.52
C LYS A 27 4.89 11.60 -0.62
N ARG A 28 5.99 10.95 -0.96
CA ARG A 28 7.27 11.07 -0.27
C ARG A 28 8.38 11.27 -1.29
N VAL A 29 9.27 12.21 -1.02
CA VAL A 29 10.48 12.39 -1.82
C VAL A 29 11.61 11.58 -1.17
N VAL A 30 12.29 10.77 -1.98
CA VAL A 30 13.43 9.95 -1.56
C VAL A 30 14.58 10.11 -2.54
N SER A 31 15.80 9.84 -2.10
CA SER A 31 16.96 9.84 -2.98
C SER A 31 17.08 8.51 -3.73
N TRP A 32 17.56 8.56 -4.96
CA TRP A 32 17.89 7.36 -5.71
C TRP A 32 19.01 6.57 -5.01
N PRO A 33 18.91 5.24 -4.89
CA PRO A 33 19.94 4.42 -4.24
C PRO A 33 21.31 4.66 -4.84
N GLY A 34 22.27 5.05 -3.99
CA GLY A 34 23.65 5.34 -4.40
C GLY A 34 23.87 6.69 -5.12
N LYS A 35 22.80 7.48 -5.33
CA LYS A 35 22.88 8.80 -5.99
C LYS A 35 22.05 9.81 -5.20
N PRO A 36 22.60 10.36 -4.09
CA PRO A 36 21.85 11.21 -3.16
C PRO A 36 21.39 12.56 -3.78
N ASP A 37 21.99 12.97 -4.86
CA ASP A 37 21.66 14.18 -5.65
C ASP A 37 20.44 13.96 -6.55
N ILE A 38 20.07 12.72 -6.84
CA ILE A 38 18.90 12.40 -7.65
C ILE A 38 17.73 12.10 -6.71
N GLN A 39 16.71 12.94 -6.78
CA GLN A 39 15.49 12.77 -5.99
C GLN A 39 14.33 12.30 -6.87
N ILE A 40 13.53 11.42 -6.31
CA ILE A 40 12.30 10.93 -6.91
C ILE A 40 11.14 11.07 -5.92
N GLU A 41 9.96 11.34 -6.43
CA GLU A 41 8.72 11.34 -5.65
C GLU A 41 8.06 9.97 -5.76
N ILE A 42 7.78 9.35 -4.62
CA ILE A 42 7.05 8.09 -4.52
C ILE A 42 5.60 8.41 -4.18
N ARG A 43 4.66 7.82 -4.90
CA ARG A 43 3.22 7.86 -4.59
C ARG A 43 2.69 6.46 -4.35
N LEU A 44 1.73 6.34 -3.45
CA LEU A 44 1.05 5.08 -3.23
C LEU A 44 0.24 4.69 -4.47
N LEU A 45 0.33 3.42 -4.83
CA LEU A 45 -0.48 2.86 -5.92
C LEU A 45 -1.93 2.73 -5.46
N SER A 46 -2.85 3.15 -6.30
CA SER A 46 -4.25 2.79 -6.14
C SER A 46 -4.42 1.27 -6.28
N LEU A 47 -5.51 0.72 -5.73
CA LEU A 47 -5.85 -0.70 -5.87
C LEU A 47 -5.92 -1.12 -7.36
N SER A 48 -6.43 -0.23 -8.22
CA SER A 48 -6.50 -0.46 -9.67
C SER A 48 -5.10 -0.55 -10.30
N GLU A 49 -4.17 0.33 -9.93
CA GLU A 49 -2.80 0.32 -10.44
C GLU A 49 -2.02 -0.90 -9.95
N ALA A 50 -2.17 -1.26 -8.67
CA ALA A 50 -1.56 -2.45 -8.10
C ALA A 50 -2.06 -3.73 -8.81
N ARG A 51 -3.39 -3.83 -9.03
CA ARG A 51 -3.97 -4.94 -9.81
C ARG A 51 -3.45 -4.97 -11.24
N LYS A 52 -3.37 -3.81 -11.89
CA LYS A 52 -2.87 -3.70 -13.25
C LYS A 52 -1.40 -4.13 -13.34
N ALA A 53 -0.57 -3.78 -12.37
CA ALA A 53 0.83 -4.22 -12.31
C ALA A 53 0.93 -5.75 -12.31
N LYS A 54 0.11 -6.44 -11.50
CA LYS A 54 0.06 -7.91 -11.47
C LYS A 54 -0.38 -8.52 -12.79
N VAL A 55 -1.43 -7.97 -13.39
CA VAL A 55 -1.95 -8.47 -14.68
C VAL A 55 -0.93 -8.27 -15.79
N ASP A 56 -0.29 -7.10 -15.87
CA ASP A 56 0.72 -6.81 -16.90
C ASP A 56 1.93 -7.74 -16.74
N ASN A 57 2.38 -8.03 -15.51
CA ASN A 57 3.42 -9.01 -15.24
C ASN A 57 3.04 -10.43 -15.71
N GLN A 58 1.83 -10.88 -15.39
CA GLN A 58 1.33 -12.19 -15.86
C GLN A 58 1.27 -12.29 -17.37
N LEU A 59 0.86 -11.22 -18.05
CA LEU A 59 0.79 -11.18 -19.51
C LEU A 59 2.18 -11.21 -20.14
N GLU A 60 3.18 -10.56 -19.55
CA GLU A 60 4.57 -10.57 -20.00
C GLU A 60 5.14 -12.00 -19.90
N PHE A 61 5.03 -12.66 -18.75
CA PHE A 61 5.46 -14.06 -18.57
C PHE A 61 4.77 -15.02 -19.55
N LYS A 62 3.46 -14.85 -19.75
CA LYS A 62 2.70 -15.67 -20.69
C LYS A 62 3.14 -15.44 -22.14
N LYS A 63 3.46 -14.20 -22.51
CA LYS A 63 3.95 -13.86 -23.85
C LYS A 63 5.31 -14.51 -24.12
N ASP A 64 6.17 -14.57 -23.11
CA ASP A 64 7.49 -15.19 -23.20
C ASP A 64 7.42 -16.73 -23.12
N GLY A 65 6.21 -17.29 -22.97
CA GLY A 65 6.00 -18.75 -22.88
C GLY A 65 6.51 -19.35 -21.57
N ILE A 66 6.76 -18.53 -20.55
CA ILE A 66 7.33 -18.95 -19.26
C ILE A 66 6.19 -19.23 -18.28
N ALA A 67 6.12 -20.49 -17.78
CA ALA A 67 5.27 -20.80 -16.64
C ALA A 67 5.94 -20.35 -15.33
N VAL A 68 5.13 -19.85 -14.40
CA VAL A 68 5.65 -19.52 -13.06
C VAL A 68 5.82 -20.79 -12.26
N GLU A 69 7.06 -21.11 -11.97
CA GLU A 69 7.49 -22.28 -11.23
C GLU A 69 8.30 -21.85 -10.00
N TRP A 70 8.54 -22.76 -9.07
CA TRP A 70 9.28 -22.45 -7.84
C TRP A 70 10.70 -21.89 -8.11
N TYR A 71 11.37 -22.35 -9.16
CA TYR A 71 12.74 -21.95 -9.52
C TYR A 71 12.83 -20.55 -10.14
N ASN A 72 11.75 -20.02 -10.73
CA ASN A 72 11.71 -18.67 -11.30
C ASN A 72 10.79 -17.70 -10.53
N ALA A 73 10.33 -18.12 -9.35
CA ALA A 73 9.44 -17.28 -8.52
C ALA A 73 10.11 -15.98 -8.07
N ALA A 74 11.44 -15.96 -7.95
CA ALA A 74 12.19 -14.74 -7.61
C ALA A 74 12.13 -13.74 -8.76
N ASP A 75 12.39 -14.20 -9.99
CA ASP A 75 12.33 -13.36 -11.20
C ASP A 75 10.93 -12.81 -11.45
N TYR A 76 9.91 -13.66 -11.20
CA TYR A 76 8.52 -13.23 -11.30
C TYR A 76 8.20 -12.09 -10.33
N ARG A 77 8.66 -12.18 -9.08
CA ARG A 77 8.45 -11.13 -8.06
C ARG A 77 9.21 -9.85 -8.39
N GLU A 78 10.44 -9.96 -8.86
CA GLU A 78 11.24 -8.81 -9.27
C GLU A 78 10.57 -8.07 -10.45
N GLN A 79 10.07 -8.82 -11.42
CA GLN A 79 9.31 -8.24 -12.53
C GLN A 79 8.01 -7.59 -12.06
N GLU A 80 7.25 -8.24 -11.16
CA GLU A 80 6.04 -7.67 -10.57
C GLU A 80 6.36 -6.37 -9.83
N ALA A 81 7.47 -6.33 -9.07
CA ALA A 81 7.94 -5.13 -8.41
C ALA A 81 8.23 -4.00 -9.41
N ALA A 82 8.92 -4.30 -10.53
CA ALA A 82 9.18 -3.30 -11.58
C ALA A 82 7.87 -2.76 -12.19
N HIS A 83 6.86 -3.65 -12.40
CA HIS A 83 5.54 -3.24 -12.86
C HIS A 83 4.79 -2.33 -11.87
N GLY A 84 5.00 -2.48 -10.58
CA GLY A 84 4.50 -1.56 -9.55
C GLY A 84 5.27 -0.25 -9.54
N MET A 85 6.58 -0.35 -9.40
CA MET A 85 7.45 0.80 -9.11
C MET A 85 7.46 1.84 -10.23
N TRP A 86 7.46 1.45 -11.52
CA TRP A 86 7.42 2.46 -12.58
C TRP A 86 6.15 3.32 -12.54
N ARG A 87 5.06 2.80 -11.96
CA ARG A 87 3.81 3.54 -11.78
C ARG A 87 3.85 4.46 -10.57
N ALA A 88 4.66 4.10 -9.56
CA ALA A 88 4.77 4.83 -8.31
C ALA A 88 5.78 5.98 -8.36
N PHE A 89 6.70 6.03 -9.36
CA PHE A 89 7.80 6.98 -9.39
C PHE A 89 7.51 8.18 -10.28
N TYR A 90 7.62 9.36 -9.66
CA TYR A 90 7.36 10.65 -10.29
C TYR A 90 8.56 11.59 -10.12
N ASN A 91 8.72 12.50 -11.07
CA ASN A 91 9.66 13.58 -10.94
C ASN A 91 9.08 14.62 -9.97
N PRO A 92 9.78 14.97 -8.87
CA PRO A 92 9.27 15.87 -7.84
C PRO A 92 9.01 17.28 -8.35
N ASP A 93 9.77 17.74 -9.36
CA ASP A 93 9.66 19.11 -9.91
C ASP A 93 8.50 19.25 -10.88
N THR A 94 8.24 18.20 -11.68
CA THR A 94 7.23 18.26 -12.76
C THR A 94 5.95 17.53 -12.44
N GLY A 95 5.96 16.67 -11.40
CA GLY A 95 4.83 15.80 -11.04
C GLY A 95 4.50 14.74 -12.10
N LYS A 96 5.38 14.51 -13.08
CA LYS A 96 5.17 13.52 -14.15
C LYS A 96 5.88 12.20 -13.81
N ARG A 97 5.32 11.09 -14.28
CA ARG A 97 6.00 9.79 -14.18
C ARG A 97 7.37 9.83 -14.84
N ILE A 98 8.38 9.27 -14.16
CA ILE A 98 9.76 9.22 -14.67
C ILE A 98 9.89 8.13 -15.73
N PHE A 99 9.28 6.98 -15.50
CA PHE A 99 9.38 5.81 -16.38
C PHE A 99 8.10 5.61 -17.19
N ARG A 100 8.24 5.06 -18.39
CA ARG A 100 7.12 4.81 -19.31
C ARG A 100 6.55 3.40 -19.17
N SER A 101 7.37 2.45 -18.70
CA SER A 101 7.04 1.04 -18.54
C SER A 101 7.96 0.37 -17.52
N ALA A 102 7.64 -0.87 -17.13
CA ALA A 102 8.51 -1.71 -16.30
C ALA A 102 9.85 -2.00 -17.00
N GLU A 103 9.82 -2.28 -18.30
CA GLU A 103 11.02 -2.49 -19.11
C GLU A 103 11.93 -1.25 -19.10
N HIS A 104 11.32 -0.05 -19.25
CA HIS A 104 12.07 1.21 -19.17
C HIS A 104 12.72 1.41 -17.80
N LEU A 105 12.03 1.10 -16.70
CA LEU A 105 12.63 1.12 -15.36
C LEU A 105 13.80 0.14 -15.25
N ARG A 106 13.61 -1.12 -15.67
CA ARG A 106 14.65 -2.16 -15.61
C ARG A 106 15.90 -1.83 -16.43
N SER A 107 15.75 -1.04 -17.51
CA SER A 107 16.91 -0.62 -18.31
C SER A 107 17.82 0.41 -17.62
N PHE A 108 17.34 1.04 -16.53
CA PHE A 108 18.09 2.06 -15.77
C PHE A 108 18.41 1.65 -14.34
N CYS A 109 17.85 0.55 -13.86
CA CYS A 109 17.89 0.13 -12.47
C CYS A 109 18.56 -1.24 -12.34
N THR A 110 19.52 -1.37 -11.44
CA THR A 110 20.05 -2.68 -11.06
C THR A 110 19.06 -3.40 -10.15
N PRO A 111 19.12 -4.75 -10.02
CA PRO A 111 18.28 -5.49 -9.06
C PRO A 111 18.38 -4.96 -7.62
N ASP A 112 19.58 -4.60 -7.16
CA ASP A 112 19.80 -4.03 -5.82
C ASP A 112 19.17 -2.65 -5.65
N GLU A 113 19.25 -1.80 -6.67
CA GLU A 113 18.58 -0.48 -6.65
C GLU A 113 17.07 -0.65 -6.62
N LEU A 114 16.53 -1.54 -7.46
CA LEU A 114 15.08 -1.83 -7.48
C LEU A 114 14.60 -2.35 -6.12
N LYS A 115 15.35 -3.28 -5.52
CA LYS A 115 15.03 -3.80 -4.18
C LYS A 115 14.98 -2.68 -3.14
N LYS A 116 16.00 -1.82 -3.07
CA LYS A 116 16.04 -0.67 -2.12
C LYS A 116 14.87 0.28 -2.34
N LEU A 117 14.52 0.55 -3.59
CA LEU A 117 13.36 1.39 -3.93
C LEU A 117 12.04 0.74 -3.51
N CYS A 118 11.91 -0.58 -3.63
CA CYS A 118 10.76 -1.32 -3.11
C CYS A 118 10.69 -1.26 -1.59
N ASP A 119 11.82 -1.39 -0.90
CA ASP A 119 11.89 -1.30 0.56
C ASP A 119 11.46 0.10 1.04
N GLU A 120 11.92 1.17 0.37
CA GLU A 120 11.48 2.55 0.63
C GLU A 120 9.98 2.74 0.36
N TYR A 121 9.46 2.17 -0.73
CA TYR A 121 8.05 2.21 -1.04
C TYR A 121 7.21 1.50 0.03
N ASN A 122 7.62 0.32 0.47
CA ASN A 122 6.92 -0.46 1.49
C ASN A 122 6.94 0.27 2.83
N ALA A 123 8.10 0.79 3.27
CA ALA A 123 8.21 1.60 4.48
C ALA A 123 7.34 2.86 4.42
N PHE A 124 7.21 3.46 3.24
CA PHE A 124 6.30 4.58 3.04
C PHE A 124 4.82 4.14 3.12
N ALA A 125 4.45 3.06 2.45
CA ALA A 125 3.10 2.51 2.49
C ALA A 125 2.68 2.14 3.92
N GLU A 126 3.55 1.49 4.68
CA GLU A 126 3.35 1.15 6.09
C GLU A 126 3.16 2.42 6.96
N SER A 127 3.92 3.48 6.69
CA SER A 127 3.75 4.75 7.42
C SER A 127 2.42 5.45 7.15
N CYS A 128 1.81 5.19 5.99
CA CYS A 128 0.52 5.78 5.61
C CYS A 128 -0.68 4.97 6.14
N ASP A 129 -0.51 3.67 6.28
CA ASP A 129 -1.51 2.76 6.87
C ASP A 129 -0.78 1.77 7.78
N PRO A 130 -0.32 2.24 8.94
CA PRO A 130 0.42 1.40 9.87
C PRO A 130 -0.42 0.16 10.19
N SER A 131 0.16 -1.01 9.96
CA SER A 131 -0.51 -2.25 10.32
C SER A 131 -0.74 -2.25 11.83
N ILE A 132 -1.90 -2.74 12.25
CA ILE A 132 -2.23 -2.86 13.68
C ILE A 132 -1.18 -3.72 14.41
N ASP A 133 -0.37 -4.50 13.67
CA ASP A 133 0.71 -5.34 14.19
C ASP A 133 1.85 -4.55 14.86
N GLU A 134 2.00 -3.26 14.53
CA GLU A 134 3.02 -2.36 15.10
C GLU A 134 2.50 -1.54 16.29
N LEU A 135 1.27 -1.76 16.72
CA LEU A 135 0.75 -1.07 17.90
C LEU A 135 1.59 -1.43 19.14
N SER A 136 2.10 -0.39 19.79
CA SER A 136 2.73 -0.54 21.11
C SER A 136 1.70 -1.11 22.11
N ASP A 137 2.19 -1.69 23.21
CA ASP A 137 1.31 -2.23 24.24
C ASP A 137 0.37 -1.14 24.79
N GLU A 138 0.82 0.12 24.88
CA GLU A 138 0.02 1.27 25.26
C GLU A 138 -1.11 1.58 24.27
N SER A 139 -0.80 1.48 22.96
CA SER A 139 -1.81 1.68 21.91
C SER A 139 -2.85 0.55 21.90
N ILE A 140 -2.45 -0.68 22.23
CA ILE A 140 -3.36 -1.81 22.42
C ILE A 140 -4.27 -1.59 23.62
N GLU A 141 -3.74 -1.08 24.73
CA GLU A 141 -4.53 -0.74 25.91
C GLU A 141 -5.56 0.36 25.63
N MET A 142 -5.16 1.42 24.92
CA MET A 142 -6.08 2.46 24.48
C MET A 142 -7.17 1.92 23.56
N LEU A 143 -6.84 0.99 22.65
CA LEU A 143 -7.79 0.34 21.75
C LEU A 143 -8.82 -0.48 22.56
N ILE A 144 -8.37 -1.25 23.55
CA ILE A 144 -9.23 -2.05 24.43
C ILE A 144 -10.18 -1.12 25.22
N ASP A 145 -9.69 -0.01 25.73
CA ASP A 145 -10.51 0.94 26.47
C ASP A 145 -11.53 1.66 25.57
N THR A 146 -11.16 1.91 24.32
CA THR A 146 -12.09 2.46 23.32
C THR A 146 -13.18 1.45 22.96
N LEU A 147 -12.80 0.18 22.72
CA LEU A 147 -13.75 -0.90 22.48
C LEU A 147 -14.77 -1.09 23.62
N LYS A 148 -14.33 -0.91 24.87
CA LYS A 148 -15.23 -1.00 26.04
C LYS A 148 -16.23 0.16 26.08
N LYS A 149 -15.82 1.37 25.69
CA LYS A 149 -16.64 2.60 25.76
C LYS A 149 -17.58 2.75 24.58
N THR A 150 -17.10 2.41 23.38
CA THR A 150 -17.81 2.64 22.11
C THR A 150 -17.57 1.48 21.14
N PRO A 151 -18.15 0.28 21.41
CA PRO A 151 -17.88 -0.92 20.60
C PRO A 151 -18.30 -0.75 19.13
N ASP A 152 -19.35 0.03 18.86
CA ASP A 152 -19.89 0.24 17.52
C ASP A 152 -19.08 1.23 16.65
N GLN A 153 -18.15 1.97 17.25
CA GLN A 153 -17.30 2.93 16.53
C GLN A 153 -15.97 2.34 16.05
N VAL A 154 -15.61 1.16 16.53
CA VAL A 154 -14.41 0.48 16.08
C VAL A 154 -14.77 -0.32 14.82
N GLN A 155 -14.59 0.29 13.66
CA GLN A 155 -14.64 -0.45 12.41
C GLN A 155 -13.52 -1.50 12.43
N SER A 156 -13.88 -2.76 12.43
CA SER A 156 -12.95 -3.88 12.34
C SER A 156 -12.28 -3.86 10.96
N LYS A 157 -11.17 -3.14 10.84
CA LYS A 157 -10.18 -3.49 9.80
C LYS A 157 -9.71 -4.90 10.13
N VAL A 158 -9.40 -5.68 9.10
CA VAL A 158 -8.92 -7.05 9.25
C VAL A 158 -7.73 -7.05 10.22
N VAL A 159 -7.96 -7.54 11.42
CA VAL A 159 -6.93 -7.64 12.46
C VAL A 159 -6.06 -8.84 12.11
N SER A 160 -4.75 -8.66 12.02
CA SER A 160 -3.84 -9.78 11.79
C SER A 160 -3.91 -10.78 12.96
N LEU A 161 -3.53 -12.03 12.69
CA LEU A 161 -3.49 -13.07 13.70
C LEU A 161 -2.59 -12.66 14.89
N ASN A 162 -1.50 -11.95 14.62
CA ASN A 162 -0.54 -11.49 15.62
C ASN A 162 -1.14 -10.44 16.55
N THR A 163 -1.87 -9.48 15.99
CA THR A 163 -2.59 -8.47 16.78
C THR A 163 -3.74 -9.09 17.57
N ALA A 164 -4.45 -10.05 16.98
CA ALA A 164 -5.49 -10.79 17.70
C ALA A 164 -4.89 -11.49 18.92
N TRP A 165 -3.74 -12.15 18.79
CA TRP A 165 -3.03 -12.78 19.90
C TRP A 165 -2.55 -11.78 20.96
N LYS A 166 -2.03 -10.61 20.57
CA LYS A 166 -1.65 -9.55 21.53
C LYS A 166 -2.87 -9.04 22.31
N LEU A 167 -3.98 -8.77 21.62
CA LEU A 167 -5.23 -8.35 22.26
C LEU A 167 -5.73 -9.41 23.26
N VAL A 168 -5.73 -10.69 22.88
CA VAL A 168 -6.13 -11.80 23.76
C VAL A 168 -5.23 -11.87 24.98
N ARG A 169 -3.90 -11.81 24.83
CA ARG A 169 -2.95 -11.83 25.95
C ARG A 169 -3.20 -10.68 26.92
N THR A 170 -3.38 -9.47 26.42
CA THR A 170 -3.62 -8.29 27.26
C THR A 170 -4.95 -8.39 27.99
N LEU A 171 -6.00 -8.88 27.33
CA LEU A 171 -7.30 -9.12 27.95
C LEU A 171 -7.21 -10.21 29.05
N VAL A 172 -6.51 -11.33 28.80
CA VAL A 172 -6.32 -12.38 29.80
C VAL A 172 -5.55 -11.89 31.01
N ALA A 173 -4.48 -11.10 30.78
CA ALA A 173 -3.71 -10.49 31.87
C ALA A 173 -4.57 -9.56 32.76
N ARG A 174 -5.48 -8.78 32.14
CA ARG A 174 -6.42 -7.92 32.88
C ARG A 174 -7.52 -8.66 33.64
N LEU A 175 -7.87 -9.89 33.20
CA LEU A 175 -8.86 -10.71 33.89
C LEU A 175 -8.26 -11.46 35.10
N GLN A 176 -6.93 -11.56 35.15
CA GLN A 176 -6.20 -12.25 36.23
C GLN A 176 -5.67 -11.27 37.28
N ALA A 177 -5.75 -9.95 37.03
CA ALA A 177 -5.36 -8.89 37.95
C ALA A 177 -6.56 -8.36 38.75
#